data_161cc502356977b9f25d0bc31b725272
#
_entry.id   161cc502356977b9f25d0bc31b725272
#
_cell.length_a   1.000
_cell.length_b   1.000
_cell.length_c   1.000
_cell.angle_alpha   90.00
_cell.angle_beta   90.00
_cell.angle_gamma   90.00
#
_symmetry.space_group_name_H-M   'P 1'
#
loop_
_entity.id
_entity.type
_entity.pdbx_description
1 polymer ?
#
loop_
_entity_poly.entity_id
_entity_poly.type
_entity_poly.pdbx_seq_one_letter_code
_entity_poly.pdbx_strand_id
1 'polypeptide(L)'
;MPSCLSCLVPGQTRRRDEDDGSKKILETPLHPDAVVPPDNVSAGEFIFEILRAKPTHVGQIDSLTDAEDTYGQMLERSVRTALWLRSRGIESGDVVALCTHNHFDTVTPILASLYCGSTAAPWDPGMNCQEIKHMVRISRPRYVFCNEESACTVLVALKECKNDAEVVVFGYHSGCASFADILKPFTAEEIDEFECSKIDERSEVALIVCSSGSTGLPKGVEHTHRTIMIQFGIVKLLNLRNRTSAVFSSLYWISGVMGVLVCIAGDMRKVIVPVVDEDICARVIEKYRITWALMGTSVLVRLIYSGALEKYDVSSLKTITGGGGVVSLEAFAKLRAILPNALITLGYGMTELGGAATFQLVECEQNSCGKPIYGVSCKILDTSTGGILGAGEVGEICWKSPCVMKGYRNNPEETADIIDAEGWLHSGDIGYYDKDGSIYIVDRSKEMIKCRGNQIAPAELEGIIARHPGVQDCAVVGKPDKIDVERPVAFVVRRGNSTTVTEDEIVQLVASQVSERKQLRGGVRFLDALPVSPSGKPKRAVLRNMLLKEI
;
A
#
# COMPACT_ATOMS: atom_id res chain seq x y z
N MET A 1 -21.63 -6.36 -26.79
CA MET A 1 -22.55 -5.48 -26.05
C MET A 1 -21.70 -4.51 -25.26
N PRO A 2 -21.88 -3.19 -25.34
CA PRO A 2 -21.10 -2.26 -24.56
C PRO A 2 -21.47 -2.47 -23.09
N SER A 3 -20.49 -2.83 -22.28
CA SER A 3 -20.61 -2.90 -20.81
C SER A 3 -20.90 -1.49 -20.30
N CYS A 4 -22.10 -1.31 -19.80
CA CYS A 4 -22.58 -0.01 -19.31
C CYS A 4 -21.74 0.42 -18.10
N LEU A 5 -20.80 1.34 -18.30
CA LEU A 5 -20.00 1.98 -17.24
C LEU A 5 -20.89 2.68 -16.17
N SER A 6 -22.14 2.99 -16.51
CA SER A 6 -23.13 3.57 -15.59
C SER A 6 -23.50 2.67 -14.40
N CYS A 7 -23.24 1.35 -14.47
CA CYS A 7 -23.48 0.42 -13.36
C CYS A 7 -22.34 0.39 -12.33
N LEU A 8 -21.21 1.03 -12.60
CA LEU A 8 -20.02 1.05 -11.74
C LEU A 8 -19.95 2.29 -10.84
N VAL A 9 -20.85 3.26 -11.06
CA VAL A 9 -20.92 4.45 -10.19
C VAL A 9 -21.52 4.03 -8.85
N PRO A 10 -20.85 4.27 -7.72
CA PRO A 10 -21.48 4.16 -6.40
C PRO A 10 -22.80 4.94 -6.45
N GLY A 11 -23.92 4.27 -6.12
CA GLY A 11 -25.21 4.95 -5.99
C GLY A 11 -24.99 6.20 -5.15
N GLN A 12 -25.65 7.30 -5.53
CA GLN A 12 -25.45 8.64 -4.95
C GLN A 12 -25.13 8.54 -3.46
N THR A 13 -23.97 9.08 -3.07
CA THR A 13 -23.60 9.23 -1.65
C THR A 13 -24.82 9.81 -0.94
N ARG A 14 -25.49 9.02 -0.11
CA ARG A 14 -26.64 9.55 0.65
C ARG A 14 -26.08 10.54 1.64
N ARG A 15 -26.43 11.81 1.45
CA ARG A 15 -26.26 12.85 2.44
C ARG A 15 -27.36 12.64 3.48
N ARG A 16 -27.03 12.34 4.71
CA ARG A 16 -27.94 12.56 5.81
C ARG A 16 -27.95 14.06 6.07
N ASP A 17 -28.87 14.75 5.42
CA ASP A 17 -29.23 16.12 5.77
C ASP A 17 -30.13 16.01 7.00
N GLU A 18 -29.57 16.11 8.20
CA GLU A 18 -30.34 16.50 9.36
C GLU A 18 -30.57 18.01 9.24
N ASP A 19 -31.80 18.44 9.27
CA ASP A 19 -32.33 19.78 8.94
C ASP A 19 -31.98 20.85 10.02
N ASP A 20 -30.89 20.66 10.74
CA ASP A 20 -30.47 21.48 11.88
C ASP A 20 -29.10 22.20 11.64
N GLY A 21 -28.65 22.34 10.41
CA GLY A 21 -27.35 23.00 10.14
C GLY A 21 -26.15 22.20 10.62
N SER A 22 -26.30 20.92 10.99
CA SER A 22 -25.26 20.04 11.45
C SER A 22 -24.49 19.37 10.30
N LYS A 23 -23.33 19.20 10.50
CA LYS A 23 -22.09 18.81 9.82
C LYS A 23 -22.21 17.46 9.10
N LYS A 24 -21.79 17.41 7.83
CA LYS A 24 -22.06 16.31 6.91
C LYS A 24 -21.02 15.20 7.02
N ILE A 25 -21.47 13.98 7.33
CA ILE A 25 -20.69 12.77 7.18
C ILE A 25 -20.97 12.20 5.78
N LEU A 26 -19.90 11.93 5.01
CA LEU A 26 -20.04 11.18 3.77
C LEU A 26 -20.18 9.69 4.10
N GLU A 27 -21.30 9.10 3.74
CA GLU A 27 -21.54 7.67 3.90
C GLU A 27 -21.73 7.03 2.54
N THR A 28 -20.96 5.98 2.26
CA THR A 28 -21.18 5.14 1.09
C THR A 28 -21.68 3.79 1.55
N PRO A 29 -22.98 3.47 1.38
CA PRO A 29 -23.50 2.18 1.80
C PRO A 29 -22.80 1.03 1.07
N LEU A 30 -22.81 -0.15 1.67
CA LEU A 30 -22.35 -1.36 0.98
C LEU A 30 -23.14 -1.51 -0.34
N HIS A 31 -22.46 -1.89 -1.41
CA HIS A 31 -23.15 -2.18 -2.68
C HIS A 31 -24.22 -3.27 -2.44
N PRO A 32 -25.45 -3.15 -2.99
CA PRO A 32 -26.49 -4.16 -2.83
C PRO A 32 -26.05 -5.58 -3.20
N ASP A 33 -25.16 -5.67 -4.18
CA ASP A 33 -24.53 -6.92 -4.60
C ASP A 33 -23.09 -7.05 -4.07
N ALA A 34 -22.68 -6.29 -3.05
CA ALA A 34 -21.37 -6.53 -2.44
C ALA A 34 -21.38 -7.99 -2.00
N VAL A 35 -20.38 -8.73 -2.41
CA VAL A 35 -20.12 -10.04 -1.84
C VAL A 35 -19.70 -9.78 -0.39
N VAL A 36 -20.70 -9.66 0.48
CA VAL A 36 -20.45 -9.75 1.92
C VAL A 36 -19.95 -11.18 2.11
N PRO A 37 -18.73 -11.36 2.58
CA PRO A 37 -18.24 -12.72 2.83
C PRO A 37 -19.24 -13.45 3.71
N PRO A 38 -19.55 -14.73 3.42
CA PRO A 38 -20.39 -15.51 4.32
C PRO A 38 -19.82 -15.42 5.73
N ASP A 39 -20.68 -15.24 6.72
CA ASP A 39 -20.27 -15.35 8.12
C ASP A 39 -19.68 -16.76 8.34
N ASN A 40 -18.64 -16.84 9.16
CA ASN A 40 -17.91 -18.07 9.50
C ASN A 40 -17.06 -18.69 8.38
N VAL A 41 -16.72 -17.96 7.32
CA VAL A 41 -15.74 -18.36 6.30
C VAL A 41 -14.48 -17.53 6.47
N SER A 42 -13.35 -18.17 6.71
CA SER A 42 -12.05 -17.48 6.79
C SER A 42 -11.53 -17.10 5.39
N ALA A 43 -10.63 -16.11 5.33
CA ALA A 43 -9.94 -15.78 4.07
C ALA A 43 -9.13 -16.97 3.53
N GLY A 44 -8.58 -17.81 4.44
CA GLY A 44 -7.89 -19.04 4.08
C GLY A 44 -8.82 -20.03 3.41
N GLU A 45 -9.96 -20.34 4.04
CA GLU A 45 -10.96 -21.25 3.49
C GLU A 45 -11.53 -20.76 2.15
N PHE A 46 -11.81 -19.46 2.03
CA PHE A 46 -12.30 -18.87 0.79
C PHE A 46 -11.29 -19.03 -0.37
N ILE A 47 -10.02 -18.73 -0.15
CA ILE A 47 -8.97 -18.88 -1.16
C ILE A 47 -8.70 -20.34 -1.48
N PHE A 48 -8.69 -21.22 -0.46
CA PHE A 48 -8.52 -22.65 -0.63
C PHE A 48 -9.57 -23.23 -1.58
N GLU A 49 -10.85 -22.88 -1.38
CA GLU A 49 -11.95 -23.33 -2.25
C GLU A 49 -11.84 -22.81 -3.69
N ILE A 50 -11.38 -21.57 -3.88
CA ILE A 50 -11.13 -21.03 -5.23
C ILE A 50 -10.07 -21.84 -5.96
N LEU A 51 -8.94 -22.12 -5.31
CA LEU A 51 -7.83 -22.87 -5.89
C LEU A 51 -8.26 -24.33 -6.19
N ARG A 52 -8.99 -24.97 -5.27
CA ARG A 52 -9.50 -26.34 -5.40
C ARG A 52 -10.50 -26.47 -6.54
N ALA A 53 -11.38 -25.49 -6.72
CA ALA A 53 -12.43 -25.53 -7.73
C ALA A 53 -11.92 -25.41 -9.17
N LYS A 54 -10.70 -24.92 -9.40
CA LYS A 54 -10.17 -24.60 -10.73
C LYS A 54 -8.71 -25.05 -10.91
N PRO A 55 -8.36 -26.31 -10.68
CA PRO A 55 -6.96 -26.75 -10.57
C PRO A 55 -6.11 -26.51 -11.83
N THR A 56 -6.73 -26.45 -13.01
CA THR A 56 -6.03 -26.19 -14.28
C THR A 56 -5.93 -24.72 -14.66
N HIS A 57 -6.53 -23.82 -13.87
CA HIS A 57 -6.43 -22.38 -14.14
C HIS A 57 -5.01 -21.89 -13.87
N VAL A 58 -4.41 -21.19 -14.85
CA VAL A 58 -3.08 -20.57 -14.67
C VAL A 58 -3.22 -19.37 -13.74
N GLY A 59 -2.71 -19.49 -12.51
CA GLY A 59 -2.76 -18.46 -11.48
C GLY A 59 -1.60 -17.49 -11.51
N GLN A 60 -0.42 -17.99 -11.90
CA GLN A 60 0.82 -17.21 -11.94
C GLN A 60 1.64 -17.50 -13.21
N ILE A 61 2.39 -16.49 -13.65
CA ILE A 61 3.36 -16.61 -14.76
C ILE A 61 4.64 -15.91 -14.30
N ASP A 62 5.77 -16.58 -14.41
CA ASP A 62 7.08 -16.00 -14.13
C ASP A 62 7.57 -15.21 -15.35
N SER A 63 7.80 -13.91 -15.21
CA SER A 63 8.23 -13.05 -16.31
C SER A 63 9.66 -13.30 -16.79
N LEU A 64 10.49 -14.01 -16.02
CA LEU A 64 11.87 -14.33 -16.37
C LEU A 64 11.98 -15.63 -17.18
N THR A 65 11.15 -16.63 -16.85
CA THR A 65 11.26 -17.99 -17.40
C THR A 65 10.11 -18.37 -18.34
N ASP A 66 9.03 -17.58 -18.36
CA ASP A 66 7.74 -17.89 -19.01
C ASP A 66 7.01 -19.11 -18.41
N ALA A 67 7.50 -19.65 -17.32
CA ALA A 67 6.85 -20.77 -16.66
C ALA A 67 5.47 -20.36 -16.12
N GLU A 68 4.51 -21.27 -16.27
CA GLU A 68 3.16 -21.12 -15.74
C GLU A 68 2.98 -21.96 -14.48
N ASP A 69 2.18 -21.46 -13.56
CA ASP A 69 1.86 -22.10 -12.29
C ASP A 69 0.34 -22.12 -12.11
N THR A 70 -0.21 -23.31 -12.05
CA THR A 70 -1.67 -23.50 -11.96
C THR A 70 -2.17 -23.42 -10.53
N TYR A 71 -3.47 -23.17 -10.37
CA TYR A 71 -4.13 -23.21 -9.05
C TYR A 71 -3.95 -24.55 -8.34
N GLY A 72 -3.95 -25.66 -9.08
CA GLY A 72 -3.65 -26.99 -8.52
C GLY A 72 -2.25 -27.09 -7.95
N GLN A 73 -1.24 -26.57 -8.68
CA GLN A 73 0.15 -26.54 -8.21
C GLN A 73 0.33 -25.58 -7.02
N MET A 74 -0.31 -24.41 -7.06
CA MET A 74 -0.31 -23.47 -5.92
C MET A 74 -0.97 -24.09 -4.70
N LEU A 75 -2.11 -24.76 -4.86
CA LEU A 75 -2.83 -25.44 -3.79
C LEU A 75 -1.97 -26.55 -3.18
N GLU A 76 -1.41 -27.42 -3.99
CA GLU A 76 -0.57 -28.52 -3.53
C GLU A 76 0.58 -28.02 -2.66
N ARG A 77 1.36 -27.03 -3.14
CA ARG A 77 2.47 -26.48 -2.36
C ARG A 77 2.03 -25.80 -1.06
N SER A 78 0.91 -25.05 -1.11
CA SER A 78 0.41 -24.38 0.09
C SER A 78 -0.17 -25.35 1.11
N VAL A 79 -0.84 -26.42 0.68
CA VAL A 79 -1.31 -27.50 1.59
C VAL A 79 -0.14 -28.25 2.20
N ARG A 80 0.87 -28.64 1.41
CA ARG A 80 2.09 -29.30 1.92
C ARG A 80 2.78 -28.42 2.97
N THR A 81 2.87 -27.12 2.72
CA THR A 81 3.43 -26.16 3.69
C THR A 81 2.56 -26.06 4.95
N ALA A 82 1.24 -26.06 4.81
CA ALA A 82 0.31 -26.03 5.95
C ALA A 82 0.40 -27.32 6.79
N LEU A 83 0.50 -28.49 6.16
CA LEU A 83 0.72 -29.78 6.82
C LEU A 83 2.06 -29.78 7.58
N TRP A 84 3.12 -29.24 6.96
CA TRP A 84 4.42 -29.11 7.63
C TRP A 84 4.32 -28.20 8.86
N LEU A 85 3.68 -27.03 8.75
CA LEU A 85 3.46 -26.12 9.88
C LEU A 85 2.65 -26.82 11.00
N ARG A 86 1.60 -27.59 10.65
CA ARG A 86 0.80 -28.36 11.62
C ARG A 86 1.64 -29.46 12.30
N SER A 87 2.49 -30.17 11.56
CA SER A 87 3.37 -31.20 12.12
C SER A 87 4.38 -30.61 13.13
N ARG A 88 4.66 -29.31 13.04
CA ARG A 88 5.49 -28.53 13.96
C ARG A 88 4.69 -27.83 15.06
N GLY A 89 3.37 -28.07 15.13
CA GLY A 89 2.49 -27.56 16.16
C GLY A 89 2.16 -26.08 16.02
N ILE A 90 1.98 -25.56 14.78
CA ILE A 90 1.49 -24.19 14.58
C ILE A 90 0.09 -24.03 15.19
N GLU A 91 -0.14 -22.91 15.86
CA GLU A 91 -1.41 -22.58 16.50
C GLU A 91 -1.94 -21.23 16.00
N SER A 92 -3.24 -20.97 16.27
CA SER A 92 -3.82 -19.65 16.04
C SER A 92 -3.06 -18.58 16.84
N GLY A 93 -2.78 -17.44 16.19
CA GLY A 93 -1.98 -16.37 16.78
C GLY A 93 -0.46 -16.50 16.62
N ASP A 94 0.06 -17.70 16.26
CA ASP A 94 1.46 -17.85 15.84
C ASP A 94 1.73 -17.05 14.57
N VAL A 95 2.95 -16.55 14.42
CA VAL A 95 3.32 -15.72 13.27
C VAL A 95 4.30 -16.44 12.36
N VAL A 96 3.97 -16.46 11.07
CA VAL A 96 4.83 -16.91 9.98
C VAL A 96 5.30 -15.68 9.21
N ALA A 97 6.58 -15.34 9.36
CA ALA A 97 7.17 -14.22 8.66
C ALA A 97 7.72 -14.63 7.28
N LEU A 98 7.73 -13.66 6.34
CA LEU A 98 8.32 -13.82 5.01
C LEU A 98 9.31 -12.70 4.74
N CYS A 99 10.53 -13.05 4.29
CA CYS A 99 11.56 -12.09 3.90
C CYS A 99 12.17 -12.51 2.55
N THR A 100 11.44 -12.23 1.47
CA THR A 100 11.81 -12.71 0.12
C THR A 100 11.28 -11.81 -0.98
N HIS A 101 11.93 -11.85 -2.14
CA HIS A 101 11.44 -11.25 -3.38
C HIS A 101 10.24 -11.99 -3.95
N ASN A 102 9.53 -11.38 -4.89
CA ASN A 102 8.41 -12.03 -5.56
C ASN A 102 8.89 -13.17 -6.49
N HIS A 103 8.44 -14.40 -6.23
CA HIS A 103 8.60 -15.59 -7.08
C HIS A 103 7.40 -16.54 -6.88
N PHE A 104 7.35 -17.69 -7.56
CA PHE A 104 6.20 -18.60 -7.49
C PHE A 104 5.81 -19.00 -6.07
N ASP A 105 6.79 -19.33 -5.25
CA ASP A 105 6.55 -19.87 -3.93
C ASP A 105 6.32 -18.80 -2.85
N THR A 106 6.49 -17.51 -3.18
CA THR A 106 6.39 -16.42 -2.19
C THR A 106 5.02 -16.35 -1.53
N VAL A 107 3.94 -16.64 -2.29
CA VAL A 107 2.58 -16.64 -1.75
C VAL A 107 2.27 -17.85 -0.90
N THR A 108 3.02 -18.95 -1.08
CA THR A 108 2.74 -20.27 -0.47
C THR A 108 2.71 -20.23 1.07
N PRO A 109 3.68 -19.64 1.80
CA PRO A 109 3.61 -19.54 3.25
C PRO A 109 2.49 -18.64 3.76
N ILE A 110 2.11 -17.62 2.97
CA ILE A 110 0.95 -16.77 3.30
C ILE A 110 -0.33 -17.60 3.25
N LEU A 111 -0.54 -18.35 2.17
CA LEU A 111 -1.71 -19.23 2.03
C LEU A 111 -1.74 -20.29 3.12
N ALA A 112 -0.60 -20.95 3.37
CA ALA A 112 -0.47 -21.95 4.43
C ALA A 112 -0.82 -21.39 5.82
N SER A 113 -0.35 -20.17 6.13
CA SER A 113 -0.72 -19.48 7.37
C SER A 113 -2.22 -19.25 7.47
N LEU A 114 -2.83 -18.74 6.40
CA LEU A 114 -4.27 -18.50 6.35
C LEU A 114 -5.07 -19.80 6.51
N TYR A 115 -4.59 -20.93 5.95
CA TYR A 115 -5.24 -22.25 6.10
C TYR A 115 -5.15 -22.79 7.52
N CYS A 116 -4.06 -22.50 8.21
CA CYS A 116 -3.85 -22.91 9.61
C CYS A 116 -4.50 -21.97 10.62
N GLY A 117 -5.03 -20.81 10.22
CA GLY A 117 -5.52 -19.77 11.13
C GLY A 117 -4.40 -19.04 11.87
N SER A 118 -3.15 -19.18 11.42
CA SER A 118 -2.00 -18.41 11.91
C SER A 118 -1.85 -17.09 11.15
N THR A 119 -0.94 -16.22 11.61
CA THR A 119 -0.75 -14.87 11.08
C THR A 119 0.43 -14.80 10.13
N ALA A 120 0.24 -14.31 8.89
CA ALA A 120 1.34 -14.03 7.98
C ALA A 120 1.91 -12.62 8.20
N ALA A 121 3.24 -12.48 8.17
CA ALA A 121 3.93 -11.20 8.36
C ALA A 121 5.01 -11.00 7.28
N PRO A 122 4.69 -10.38 6.14
CA PRO A 122 5.67 -10.13 5.09
C PRO A 122 6.63 -9.00 5.47
N TRP A 123 7.93 -9.23 5.27
CA TRP A 123 9.04 -8.30 5.48
C TRP A 123 9.70 -7.95 4.14
N ASP A 124 10.38 -6.82 4.09
CA ASP A 124 11.14 -6.44 2.90
C ASP A 124 12.51 -7.13 2.90
N PRO A 125 12.89 -7.86 1.82
CA PRO A 125 14.17 -8.56 1.75
C PRO A 125 15.38 -7.64 1.67
N GLY A 126 15.18 -6.36 1.32
CA GLY A 126 16.23 -5.34 1.31
C GLY A 126 16.52 -4.72 2.67
N MET A 127 15.85 -5.14 3.74
CA MET A 127 16.08 -4.64 5.10
C MET A 127 17.45 -5.03 5.63
N ASN A 128 18.10 -4.09 6.32
CA ASN A 128 19.31 -4.36 7.08
C ASN A 128 19.02 -5.08 8.40
N CYS A 129 20.07 -5.51 9.11
CA CYS A 129 19.93 -6.28 10.35
C CYS A 129 19.15 -5.53 11.44
N GLN A 130 19.27 -4.21 11.56
CA GLN A 130 18.55 -3.43 12.58
C GLN A 130 17.04 -3.35 12.25
N GLU A 131 16.71 -3.20 10.98
CA GLU A 131 15.32 -3.21 10.51
C GLU A 131 14.68 -4.59 10.71
N ILE A 132 15.39 -5.68 10.37
CA ILE A 132 14.91 -7.06 10.63
C ILE A 132 14.74 -7.30 12.13
N LYS A 133 15.66 -6.86 13.00
CA LYS A 133 15.48 -6.95 14.46
C LYS A 133 14.21 -6.23 14.93
N HIS A 134 13.90 -5.08 14.33
CA HIS A 134 12.66 -4.38 14.64
C HIS A 134 11.44 -5.22 14.23
N MET A 135 11.46 -5.83 13.05
CA MET A 135 10.40 -6.71 12.57
C MET A 135 10.22 -7.95 13.46
N VAL A 136 11.31 -8.55 13.92
CA VAL A 136 11.28 -9.67 14.88
C VAL A 136 10.61 -9.25 16.20
N ARG A 137 10.92 -8.06 16.71
CA ARG A 137 10.31 -7.56 17.96
C ARG A 137 8.80 -7.28 17.82
N ILE A 138 8.38 -6.74 16.68
CA ILE A 138 6.96 -6.49 16.39
C ILE A 138 6.20 -7.79 16.26
N SER A 139 6.64 -8.69 15.37
CA SER A 139 5.85 -9.83 14.94
C SER A 139 6.08 -11.07 15.80
N ARG A 140 7.27 -11.20 16.44
CA ARG A 140 7.69 -12.38 17.22
C ARG A 140 7.39 -13.68 16.48
N PRO A 141 8.03 -13.89 15.30
CA PRO A 141 7.70 -15.03 14.45
C PRO A 141 8.07 -16.34 15.12
N ARG A 142 7.29 -17.39 14.82
CA ARG A 142 7.61 -18.78 15.12
C ARG A 142 8.32 -19.46 13.95
N TYR A 143 8.01 -19.00 12.72
CA TYR A 143 8.66 -19.43 11.49
C TYR A 143 9.02 -18.23 10.64
N VAL A 144 10.16 -18.32 9.93
CA VAL A 144 10.58 -17.31 8.95
C VAL A 144 10.94 -17.99 7.64
N PHE A 145 10.21 -17.67 6.59
CA PHE A 145 10.53 -18.09 5.22
C PHE A 145 11.34 -16.96 4.55
N CYS A 146 12.51 -17.24 4.02
CA CYS A 146 13.36 -16.23 3.39
C CYS A 146 14.11 -16.77 2.18
N ASN A 147 14.61 -15.86 1.32
CA ASN A 147 15.53 -16.23 0.25
C ASN A 147 16.96 -16.40 0.80
N GLU A 148 17.85 -16.95 -0.02
CA GLU A 148 19.24 -17.23 0.36
C GLU A 148 19.99 -15.97 0.79
N GLU A 149 19.79 -14.85 0.07
CA GLU A 149 20.47 -13.59 0.32
C GLU A 149 20.07 -12.97 1.68
N SER A 150 18.82 -13.15 2.11
CA SER A 150 18.34 -12.62 3.39
C SER A 150 18.64 -13.52 4.57
N ALA A 151 18.94 -14.81 4.35
CA ALA A 151 19.04 -15.82 5.40
C ALA A 151 20.06 -15.44 6.50
N CYS A 152 21.25 -15.00 6.11
CA CYS A 152 22.27 -14.59 7.09
C CYS A 152 21.79 -13.44 7.98
N THR A 153 21.18 -12.42 7.39
CA THR A 153 20.68 -11.24 8.12
C THR A 153 19.53 -11.62 9.06
N VAL A 154 18.63 -12.48 8.60
CA VAL A 154 17.51 -13.00 9.39
C VAL A 154 18.03 -13.80 10.60
N LEU A 155 18.94 -14.76 10.40
CA LEU A 155 19.51 -15.58 11.47
C LEU A 155 20.23 -14.75 12.55
N VAL A 156 21.03 -13.76 12.13
CA VAL A 156 21.70 -12.84 13.06
C VAL A 156 20.67 -12.04 13.86
N ALA A 157 19.64 -11.50 13.19
CA ALA A 157 18.60 -10.70 13.85
C ALA A 157 17.80 -11.54 14.87
N LEU A 158 17.39 -12.76 14.52
CA LEU A 158 16.69 -13.69 15.41
C LEU A 158 17.54 -14.00 16.65
N LYS A 159 18.81 -14.36 16.46
CA LYS A 159 19.74 -14.65 17.56
C LYS A 159 19.91 -13.45 18.51
N GLU A 160 20.11 -12.25 17.98
CA GLU A 160 20.26 -11.04 18.80
C GLU A 160 18.96 -10.62 19.51
N CYS A 161 17.81 -10.94 18.93
CA CYS A 161 16.50 -10.74 19.55
C CYS A 161 16.10 -11.88 20.51
N LYS A 162 16.91 -12.93 20.64
CA LYS A 162 16.59 -14.14 21.43
C LYS A 162 15.25 -14.75 21.02
N ASN A 163 15.03 -14.86 19.71
CA ASN A 163 13.85 -15.47 19.12
C ASN A 163 14.27 -16.79 18.45
N ASP A 164 13.59 -17.88 18.83
CA ASP A 164 13.92 -19.26 18.42
C ASP A 164 13.12 -19.68 17.16
N ALA A 165 12.72 -18.73 16.29
CA ALA A 165 12.00 -19.04 15.07
C ALA A 165 12.78 -20.01 14.18
N GLU A 166 12.08 -21.04 13.69
CA GLU A 166 12.63 -21.95 12.68
C GLU A 166 12.69 -21.24 11.32
N VAL A 167 13.85 -21.30 10.64
CA VAL A 167 14.07 -20.63 9.36
C VAL A 167 14.00 -21.63 8.22
N VAL A 168 13.15 -21.33 7.22
CA VAL A 168 13.02 -22.08 5.97
C VAL A 168 13.51 -21.21 4.83
N VAL A 169 14.43 -21.74 4.00
CA VAL A 169 15.04 -20.98 2.90
C VAL A 169 14.49 -21.46 1.56
N PHE A 170 14.07 -20.51 0.72
CA PHE A 170 13.79 -20.77 -0.70
C PHE A 170 15.14 -20.94 -1.44
N GLY A 171 15.63 -22.16 -1.47
CA GLY A 171 16.95 -22.54 -1.92
C GLY A 171 17.74 -23.29 -0.86
N TYR A 172 19.01 -22.97 -0.68
CA TYR A 172 19.89 -23.66 0.26
C TYR A 172 20.63 -22.68 1.19
N HIS A 173 20.60 -22.98 2.47
CA HIS A 173 21.46 -22.33 3.46
C HIS A 173 21.83 -23.35 4.57
N SER A 174 23.12 -23.43 4.90
CA SER A 174 23.60 -24.37 5.93
C SER A 174 22.93 -24.09 7.28
N GLY A 175 22.34 -25.13 7.86
CA GLY A 175 21.67 -25.06 9.17
C GLY A 175 20.22 -24.60 9.13
N CYS A 176 19.65 -24.35 7.94
CA CYS A 176 18.22 -24.06 7.75
C CYS A 176 17.52 -25.18 7.00
N ALA A 177 16.20 -25.30 7.20
CA ALA A 177 15.38 -26.17 6.37
C ALA A 177 15.26 -25.60 4.95
N SER A 178 15.32 -26.45 3.92
CA SER A 178 15.03 -26.03 2.54
C SER A 178 13.51 -26.09 2.29
N PHE A 179 12.97 -25.08 1.60
CA PHE A 179 11.56 -25.08 1.20
C PHE A 179 11.20 -26.34 0.38
N ALA A 180 12.07 -26.75 -0.54
CA ALA A 180 11.85 -27.96 -1.33
C ALA A 180 11.77 -29.24 -0.46
N ASP A 181 12.51 -29.30 0.65
CA ASP A 181 12.51 -30.47 1.52
C ASP A 181 11.28 -30.54 2.41
N ILE A 182 10.75 -29.40 2.88
CA ILE A 182 9.53 -29.39 3.71
C ILE A 182 8.28 -29.83 2.94
N LEU A 183 8.30 -29.77 1.62
CA LEU A 183 7.18 -30.19 0.76
C LEU A 183 7.13 -31.71 0.55
N LYS A 184 8.24 -32.45 0.72
CA LYS A 184 8.35 -33.86 0.36
C LYS A 184 7.59 -34.86 1.25
N PRO A 185 7.44 -34.66 2.58
CA PRO A 185 6.99 -35.72 3.49
C PRO A 185 5.53 -36.15 3.33
N PHE A 186 4.71 -35.45 2.57
CA PHE A 186 3.24 -35.63 2.57
C PHE A 186 2.75 -36.39 1.34
N THR A 187 1.78 -37.27 1.54
CA THR A 187 1.16 -38.10 0.48
C THR A 187 0.07 -37.34 -0.27
N ALA A 188 -0.41 -37.89 -1.39
CA ALA A 188 -1.53 -37.32 -2.13
C ALA A 188 -2.82 -37.36 -1.30
N GLU A 189 -3.04 -38.45 -0.53
CA GLU A 189 -4.21 -38.61 0.33
C GLU A 189 -4.26 -37.51 1.40
N GLU A 190 -3.13 -37.21 2.07
CA GLU A 190 -3.07 -36.14 3.07
C GLU A 190 -3.37 -34.77 2.49
N ILE A 191 -3.05 -34.55 1.20
CA ILE A 191 -3.35 -33.30 0.50
C ILE A 191 -4.84 -33.23 0.16
N ASP A 192 -5.41 -34.32 -0.35
CA ASP A 192 -6.81 -34.39 -0.75
C ASP A 192 -7.77 -34.29 0.45
N GLU A 193 -7.37 -34.86 1.60
CA GLU A 193 -8.11 -34.82 2.87
C GLU A 193 -7.89 -33.54 3.69
N PHE A 194 -7.04 -32.62 3.19
CA PHE A 194 -6.73 -31.40 3.95
C PHE A 194 -7.96 -30.49 4.09
N GLU A 195 -8.19 -30.04 5.31
CA GLU A 195 -9.20 -29.04 5.66
C GLU A 195 -8.54 -27.84 6.35
N CYS A 196 -9.04 -26.63 6.04
CA CYS A 196 -8.62 -25.42 6.74
C CYS A 196 -9.04 -25.45 8.21
N SER A 197 -8.25 -24.83 9.09
CA SER A 197 -8.59 -24.67 10.50
C SER A 197 -9.84 -23.81 10.66
N LYS A 198 -10.74 -24.23 11.53
CA LYS A 198 -11.91 -23.43 11.91
C LYS A 198 -11.48 -22.36 12.92
N ILE A 199 -11.78 -21.12 12.59
CA ILE A 199 -11.38 -19.94 13.36
C ILE A 199 -12.53 -18.93 13.41
N ASP A 200 -12.46 -17.98 14.34
CA ASP A 200 -13.29 -16.79 14.32
C ASP A 200 -12.68 -15.75 13.36
N GLU A 201 -13.22 -15.63 12.16
CA GLU A 201 -12.73 -14.73 11.11
C GLU A 201 -12.78 -13.25 11.49
N ARG A 202 -13.53 -12.87 12.53
CA ARG A 202 -13.69 -11.48 12.99
C ARG A 202 -12.60 -11.07 13.96
N SER A 203 -12.11 -11.99 14.78
CA SER A 203 -11.14 -11.72 15.84
C SER A 203 -9.72 -12.21 15.50
N GLU A 204 -9.60 -13.31 14.72
CA GLU A 204 -8.30 -13.88 14.40
C GLU A 204 -7.54 -13.03 13.38
N VAL A 205 -6.28 -12.74 13.72
CA VAL A 205 -5.38 -11.93 12.89
C VAL A 205 -4.81 -12.79 11.76
N ALA A 206 -5.06 -12.38 10.54
CA ALA A 206 -4.57 -13.05 9.33
C ALA A 206 -3.26 -12.46 8.81
N LEU A 207 -3.09 -11.14 8.91
CA LEU A 207 -1.92 -10.43 8.42
C LEU A 207 -1.41 -9.41 9.44
N ILE A 208 -0.09 -9.29 9.55
CA ILE A 208 0.61 -8.14 10.14
C ILE A 208 1.38 -7.46 9.01
N VAL A 209 0.93 -6.28 8.61
CA VAL A 209 1.58 -5.48 7.57
C VAL A 209 2.12 -4.20 8.17
N CYS A 210 3.32 -3.79 7.77
CA CYS A 210 3.92 -2.61 8.36
C CYS A 210 3.42 -1.32 7.73
N SER A 211 3.07 -0.35 8.56
CA SER A 211 2.92 1.04 8.14
C SER A 211 4.22 1.80 8.33
N SER A 212 4.48 2.76 7.43
CA SER A 212 5.63 3.67 7.53
C SER A 212 5.40 4.71 8.64
N GLY A 213 5.41 4.28 9.90
CA GLY A 213 5.08 5.14 11.05
C GLY A 213 5.57 6.58 10.92
N SER A 214 4.70 7.55 11.16
CA SER A 214 5.02 8.99 11.14
C SER A 214 6.05 9.40 12.19
N THR A 215 6.36 8.52 13.14
CA THR A 215 7.27 8.77 14.29
C THR A 215 8.64 8.10 14.13
N GLY A 216 8.91 7.39 13.02
CA GLY A 216 10.25 6.86 12.71
C GLY A 216 10.30 5.38 12.38
N LEU A 217 9.98 4.47 13.28
CA LEU A 217 10.03 3.02 13.02
C LEU A 217 8.68 2.50 12.51
N PRO A 218 8.68 1.48 11.60
CA PRO A 218 7.45 0.85 11.13
C PRO A 218 6.62 0.26 12.26
N LYS A 219 5.28 0.34 12.15
CA LYS A 219 4.33 -0.27 13.10
C LYS A 219 3.68 -1.49 12.46
N GLY A 220 3.47 -2.55 13.22
CA GLY A 220 2.77 -3.74 12.75
C GLY A 220 1.25 -3.54 12.84
N VAL A 221 0.60 -3.44 11.70
CA VAL A 221 -0.85 -3.26 11.57
C VAL A 221 -1.51 -4.62 11.45
N GLU A 222 -2.44 -4.93 12.33
CA GLU A 222 -3.15 -6.22 12.38
C GLU A 222 -4.44 -6.19 11.57
N HIS A 223 -4.56 -7.10 10.60
CA HIS A 223 -5.80 -7.33 9.84
C HIS A 223 -6.37 -8.71 10.11
N THR A 224 -7.67 -8.78 10.39
CA THR A 224 -8.37 -10.04 10.58
C THR A 224 -8.70 -10.71 9.25
N HIS A 225 -9.07 -11.99 9.26
CA HIS A 225 -9.56 -12.68 8.07
C HIS A 225 -10.75 -11.95 7.45
N ARG A 226 -11.65 -11.42 8.27
CA ARG A 226 -12.82 -10.68 7.80
C ARG A 226 -12.44 -9.38 7.06
N THR A 227 -11.46 -8.61 7.57
CA THR A 227 -11.03 -7.38 6.89
C THR A 227 -10.46 -7.69 5.49
N ILE A 228 -9.70 -8.78 5.35
CA ILE A 228 -9.18 -9.25 4.06
C ILE A 228 -10.33 -9.63 3.11
N MET A 229 -11.30 -10.38 3.58
CA MET A 229 -12.44 -10.84 2.79
C MET A 229 -13.25 -9.67 2.22
N ILE A 230 -13.47 -8.62 3.01
CA ILE A 230 -14.21 -7.43 2.56
C ILE A 230 -13.44 -6.71 1.44
N GLN A 231 -12.11 -6.64 1.52
CA GLN A 231 -11.27 -6.04 0.48
C GLN A 231 -11.36 -6.77 -0.86
N PHE A 232 -11.74 -8.05 -0.90
CA PHE A 232 -11.98 -8.76 -2.17
C PHE A 232 -13.15 -8.16 -2.98
N GLY A 233 -13.97 -7.33 -2.37
CA GLY A 233 -15.01 -6.55 -3.06
C GLY A 233 -14.47 -5.65 -4.18
N ILE A 234 -13.17 -5.29 -4.16
CA ILE A 234 -12.51 -4.53 -5.22
C ILE A 234 -12.52 -5.28 -6.57
N VAL A 235 -12.54 -6.61 -6.56
CA VAL A 235 -12.64 -7.43 -7.77
C VAL A 235 -13.89 -7.07 -8.57
N LYS A 236 -15.02 -6.89 -7.88
CA LYS A 236 -16.29 -6.47 -8.50
C LYS A 236 -16.27 -4.99 -8.82
N LEU A 237 -15.83 -4.16 -7.89
CA LEU A 237 -15.77 -2.70 -8.03
C LEU A 237 -15.02 -2.27 -9.31
N LEU A 238 -13.87 -2.88 -9.58
CA LEU A 238 -13.02 -2.56 -10.74
C LEU A 238 -13.18 -3.55 -11.92
N ASN A 239 -14.14 -4.47 -11.85
CA ASN A 239 -14.38 -5.51 -12.87
C ASN A 239 -13.09 -6.26 -13.23
N LEU A 240 -12.44 -6.85 -12.23
CA LEU A 240 -11.11 -7.48 -12.36
C LEU A 240 -11.15 -8.98 -12.69
N ARG A 241 -12.31 -9.64 -12.72
CA ARG A 241 -12.39 -11.09 -12.98
C ARG A 241 -11.72 -11.50 -14.28
N ASN A 242 -10.98 -12.61 -14.22
CA ASN A 242 -10.31 -13.23 -15.38
C ASN A 242 -9.35 -12.28 -16.13
N ARG A 243 -8.74 -11.30 -15.43
CA ARG A 243 -7.75 -10.39 -16.02
C ARG A 243 -6.36 -11.04 -16.04
N THR A 244 -5.51 -10.58 -16.97
CA THR A 244 -4.07 -10.75 -16.83
C THR A 244 -3.54 -9.54 -16.08
N SER A 245 -2.82 -9.76 -15.00
CA SER A 245 -2.48 -8.72 -14.05
C SER A 245 -0.99 -8.66 -13.71
N ALA A 246 -0.51 -7.48 -13.36
CA ALA A 246 0.79 -7.29 -12.74
C ALA A 246 0.64 -6.42 -11.49
N VAL A 247 1.21 -6.89 -10.37
CA VAL A 247 1.30 -6.17 -9.10
C VAL A 247 2.75 -5.73 -8.93
N PHE A 248 3.01 -4.45 -9.23
CA PHE A 248 4.34 -3.85 -9.13
C PHE A 248 4.59 -3.30 -7.72
N SER A 249 4.40 -4.15 -6.72
CA SER A 249 4.56 -3.81 -5.31
C SER A 249 5.14 -5.00 -4.56
N SER A 250 6.07 -4.74 -3.62
CA SER A 250 6.56 -5.76 -2.70
C SER A 250 5.45 -6.22 -1.76
N LEU A 251 5.47 -7.49 -1.35
CA LEU A 251 4.53 -8.04 -0.37
C LEU A 251 4.62 -7.37 1.00
N TYR A 252 5.72 -6.70 1.31
CA TYR A 252 5.87 -5.88 2.50
C TYR A 252 4.79 -4.79 2.63
N TRP A 253 4.31 -4.27 1.49
CA TRP A 253 3.26 -3.26 1.45
C TRP A 253 1.86 -3.90 1.41
N ILE A 254 0.89 -3.24 2.04
CA ILE A 254 -0.52 -3.68 2.00
C ILE A 254 -1.02 -3.86 0.55
N SER A 255 -0.63 -2.98 -0.37
CA SER A 255 -0.96 -3.08 -1.80
C SER A 255 -0.37 -4.31 -2.47
N GLY A 256 0.82 -4.75 -2.04
CA GLY A 256 1.47 -5.96 -2.57
C GLY A 256 0.76 -7.23 -2.12
N VAL A 257 0.67 -7.45 -0.81
CA VAL A 257 0.04 -8.67 -0.27
C VAL A 257 -1.43 -8.75 -0.64
N MET A 258 -2.19 -7.67 -0.49
CA MET A 258 -3.60 -7.64 -0.89
C MET A 258 -3.77 -7.78 -2.40
N GLY A 259 -2.91 -7.16 -3.21
CA GLY A 259 -2.93 -7.29 -4.67
C GLY A 259 -2.80 -8.74 -5.13
N VAL A 260 -1.92 -9.52 -4.49
CA VAL A 260 -1.76 -10.96 -4.78
C VAL A 260 -3.00 -11.75 -4.37
N LEU A 261 -3.56 -11.53 -3.19
CA LEU A 261 -4.77 -12.22 -2.71
C LEU A 261 -5.99 -11.85 -3.59
N VAL A 262 -6.11 -10.59 -4.00
CA VAL A 262 -7.15 -10.10 -4.93
C VAL A 262 -7.02 -10.77 -6.30
N CYS A 263 -5.79 -11.04 -6.78
CA CYS A 263 -5.61 -11.80 -8.03
C CYS A 263 -6.23 -13.19 -7.95
N ILE A 264 -6.03 -13.91 -6.85
CA ILE A 264 -6.64 -15.24 -6.64
C ILE A 264 -8.17 -15.11 -6.54
N ALA A 265 -8.67 -14.19 -5.72
CA ALA A 265 -10.11 -13.96 -5.54
C ALA A 265 -10.83 -13.55 -6.85
N GLY A 266 -10.10 -12.98 -7.80
CA GLY A 266 -10.60 -12.57 -9.12
C GLY A 266 -10.38 -13.57 -10.26
N ASP A 267 -9.88 -14.77 -9.99
CA ASP A 267 -9.48 -15.73 -11.01
C ASP A 267 -8.51 -15.12 -12.04
N MET A 268 -7.57 -14.30 -11.60
CA MET A 268 -6.65 -13.59 -12.49
C MET A 268 -5.36 -14.37 -12.72
N ARG A 269 -4.80 -14.23 -13.92
CA ARG A 269 -3.42 -14.66 -14.19
C ARG A 269 -2.47 -13.55 -13.75
N LYS A 270 -1.74 -13.77 -12.68
CA LYS A 270 -0.77 -12.80 -12.16
C LYS A 270 0.60 -13.02 -12.80
N VAL A 271 1.13 -12.02 -13.49
CA VAL A 271 2.52 -12.03 -13.96
C VAL A 271 3.42 -11.55 -12.80
N ILE A 272 4.38 -12.39 -12.43
CA ILE A 272 5.35 -12.09 -11.38
C ILE A 272 6.50 -11.32 -12.00
N VAL A 273 6.78 -10.15 -11.41
CA VAL A 273 7.88 -9.27 -11.81
C VAL A 273 8.80 -9.09 -10.61
N PRO A 274 9.95 -9.79 -10.57
CA PRO A 274 10.85 -9.74 -9.41
C PRO A 274 11.53 -8.39 -9.21
N VAL A 275 11.82 -7.69 -10.31
CA VAL A 275 12.49 -6.38 -10.32
C VAL A 275 11.58 -5.36 -11.00
N VAL A 276 11.28 -4.27 -10.29
CA VAL A 276 10.44 -3.18 -10.80
C VAL A 276 11.33 -2.07 -11.35
N ASP A 277 11.50 -2.11 -12.68
CA ASP A 277 12.18 -1.12 -13.51
C ASP A 277 11.21 -0.66 -14.61
N GLU A 278 11.33 0.55 -15.11
CA GLU A 278 10.37 1.15 -16.03
C GLU A 278 10.32 0.41 -17.38
N ASP A 279 11.47 0.05 -17.92
CA ASP A 279 11.57 -0.70 -19.20
C ASP A 279 11.04 -2.13 -19.04
N ILE A 280 11.36 -2.80 -17.93
CA ILE A 280 10.85 -4.13 -17.59
C ILE A 280 9.33 -4.09 -17.43
N CYS A 281 8.79 -3.11 -16.72
CA CYS A 281 7.34 -2.97 -16.52
C CYS A 281 6.60 -2.84 -17.85
N ALA A 282 7.04 -1.94 -18.73
CA ALA A 282 6.39 -1.72 -20.02
C ALA A 282 6.52 -2.94 -20.95
N ARG A 283 7.69 -3.59 -20.99
CA ARG A 283 7.92 -4.82 -21.76
C ARG A 283 7.04 -5.98 -21.27
N VAL A 284 6.87 -6.14 -19.97
CA VAL A 284 5.99 -7.17 -19.38
C VAL A 284 4.53 -6.90 -19.75
N ILE A 285 4.10 -5.63 -19.72
CA ILE A 285 2.75 -5.23 -20.15
C ILE A 285 2.50 -5.65 -21.60
N GLU A 286 3.43 -5.36 -22.51
CA GLU A 286 3.35 -5.76 -23.91
C GLU A 286 3.33 -7.29 -24.06
N LYS A 287 4.37 -7.97 -23.54
CA LYS A 287 4.60 -9.41 -23.74
C LYS A 287 3.43 -10.27 -23.26
N TYR A 288 2.91 -9.99 -22.07
CA TYR A 288 1.83 -10.79 -21.45
C TYR A 288 0.45 -10.19 -21.65
N ARG A 289 0.34 -9.09 -22.40
CA ARG A 289 -0.94 -8.41 -22.66
C ARG A 289 -1.66 -8.08 -21.34
N ILE A 290 -0.93 -7.48 -20.39
CA ILE A 290 -1.47 -7.10 -19.09
C ILE A 290 -2.70 -6.20 -19.28
N THR A 291 -3.77 -6.54 -18.58
CA THR A 291 -5.04 -5.77 -18.64
C THR A 291 -5.33 -5.01 -17.36
N TRP A 292 -4.70 -5.38 -16.24
CA TRP A 292 -4.75 -4.65 -14.97
C TRP A 292 -3.36 -4.54 -14.36
N ALA A 293 -2.96 -3.33 -14.03
CA ALA A 293 -1.70 -3.03 -13.34
C ALA A 293 -1.99 -2.32 -12.01
N LEU A 294 -1.40 -2.82 -10.91
CA LEU A 294 -1.41 -2.19 -9.59
C LEU A 294 0.00 -1.74 -9.25
N MET A 295 0.17 -0.45 -8.97
CA MET A 295 1.49 0.11 -8.64
C MET A 295 1.41 1.33 -7.71
N GLY A 296 2.48 1.59 -6.99
CA GLY A 296 2.63 2.85 -6.25
C GLY A 296 2.78 4.04 -7.19
N THR A 297 2.34 5.22 -6.76
CA THR A 297 2.42 6.45 -7.57
C THR A 297 3.85 6.80 -7.98
N SER A 298 4.87 6.51 -7.17
CA SER A 298 6.27 6.72 -7.53
C SER A 298 6.69 5.88 -8.74
N VAL A 299 6.30 4.61 -8.80
CA VAL A 299 6.55 3.74 -9.96
C VAL A 299 5.80 4.25 -11.18
N LEU A 300 4.53 4.62 -11.01
CA LEU A 300 3.69 5.16 -12.08
C LEU A 300 4.30 6.42 -12.70
N VAL A 301 4.71 7.38 -11.87
CA VAL A 301 5.32 8.64 -12.34
C VAL A 301 6.62 8.40 -13.09
N ARG A 302 7.51 7.55 -12.57
CA ARG A 302 8.74 7.18 -13.28
C ARG A 302 8.44 6.52 -14.62
N LEU A 303 7.48 5.60 -14.66
CA LEU A 303 7.06 4.93 -15.89
C LEU A 303 6.52 5.93 -16.94
N ILE A 304 5.75 6.94 -16.52
CA ILE A 304 5.23 8.00 -17.40
C ILE A 304 6.37 8.84 -18.03
N TYR A 305 7.40 9.15 -17.25
CA TYR A 305 8.47 10.04 -17.71
C TYR A 305 9.69 9.32 -18.31
N SER A 306 9.77 7.99 -18.21
CA SER A 306 10.86 7.20 -18.78
C SER A 306 10.85 7.08 -20.30
N GLY A 307 9.69 7.31 -20.94
CA GLY A 307 9.49 7.00 -22.36
C GLY A 307 9.19 5.53 -22.65
N ALA A 308 9.16 4.67 -21.63
CA ALA A 308 8.92 3.24 -21.81
C ALA A 308 7.49 2.95 -22.31
N LEU A 309 6.49 3.73 -21.88
CA LEU A 309 5.11 3.56 -22.34
C LEU A 309 4.91 3.89 -23.82
N GLU A 310 5.75 4.73 -24.41
CA GLU A 310 5.76 5.06 -25.84
C GLU A 310 6.58 4.05 -26.67
N LYS A 311 7.54 3.37 -26.03
CA LYS A 311 8.43 2.39 -26.68
C LYS A 311 7.77 1.02 -26.89
N TYR A 312 6.88 0.60 -25.97
CA TYR A 312 6.23 -0.71 -25.96
C TYR A 312 4.71 -0.59 -26.20
N ASP A 313 4.09 -1.63 -26.76
CA ASP A 313 2.63 -1.69 -26.93
C ASP A 313 1.91 -1.97 -25.60
N VAL A 314 1.52 -0.92 -24.93
CA VAL A 314 0.76 -0.97 -23.67
C VAL A 314 -0.76 -0.90 -23.86
N SER A 315 -1.26 -0.99 -25.09
CA SER A 315 -2.70 -0.86 -25.45
C SER A 315 -3.61 -1.90 -24.81
N SER A 316 -3.04 -3.01 -24.31
CA SER A 316 -3.77 -4.05 -23.58
C SER A 316 -4.28 -3.60 -22.22
N LEU A 317 -3.68 -2.56 -21.63
CA LEU A 317 -4.10 -2.04 -20.33
C LEU A 317 -5.53 -1.50 -20.38
N LYS A 318 -6.39 -2.08 -19.55
CA LYS A 318 -7.78 -1.65 -19.38
C LYS A 318 -7.97 -0.89 -18.07
N THR A 319 -7.18 -1.20 -17.06
CA THR A 319 -7.24 -0.57 -15.76
C THR A 319 -5.84 -0.41 -15.18
N ILE A 320 -5.52 0.80 -14.73
CA ILE A 320 -4.36 1.08 -13.88
C ILE A 320 -4.88 1.53 -12.54
N THR A 321 -4.40 0.89 -11.47
CA THR A 321 -4.72 1.27 -10.10
C THR A 321 -3.45 1.81 -9.44
N GLY A 322 -3.50 3.03 -8.95
CA GLY A 322 -2.38 3.69 -8.30
C GLY A 322 -2.77 4.32 -6.96
N GLY A 323 -1.81 4.44 -6.06
CA GLY A 323 -2.02 5.07 -4.76
C GLY A 323 -0.73 5.28 -3.97
N GLY A 324 -0.86 5.91 -2.82
CA GLY A 324 0.26 6.15 -1.89
C GLY A 324 1.02 7.45 -2.09
N GLY A 325 0.62 8.31 -3.02
CA GLY A 325 1.17 9.65 -3.25
C GLY A 325 0.36 10.43 -4.29
N VAL A 326 0.77 11.66 -4.55
CA VAL A 326 0.14 12.54 -5.52
C VAL A 326 0.71 12.31 -6.91
N VAL A 327 -0.15 12.29 -7.93
CA VAL A 327 0.24 12.34 -9.35
C VAL A 327 -0.10 13.73 -9.87
N SER A 328 0.87 14.42 -10.46
CA SER A 328 0.65 15.76 -11.00
C SER A 328 -0.35 15.75 -12.17
N LEU A 329 -1.02 16.89 -12.40
CA LEU A 329 -1.95 17.06 -13.53
C LEU A 329 -1.27 16.77 -14.86
N GLU A 330 -0.02 17.21 -15.01
CA GLU A 330 0.78 17.00 -16.21
C GLU A 330 1.04 15.51 -16.46
N ALA A 331 1.50 14.79 -15.40
CA ALA A 331 1.74 13.34 -15.48
C ALA A 331 0.45 12.59 -15.80
N PHE A 332 -0.66 12.96 -15.17
CA PHE A 332 -1.97 12.36 -15.43
C PHE A 332 -2.42 12.60 -16.88
N ALA A 333 -2.30 13.84 -17.39
CA ALA A 333 -2.63 14.19 -18.77
C ALA A 333 -1.77 13.42 -19.77
N LYS A 334 -0.46 13.28 -19.51
CA LYS A 334 0.44 12.47 -20.34
C LYS A 334 0.02 11.00 -20.36
N LEU A 335 -0.26 10.41 -19.19
CA LEU A 335 -0.74 9.03 -19.10
C LEU A 335 -2.07 8.83 -19.84
N ARG A 336 -3.00 9.78 -19.71
CA ARG A 336 -4.29 9.75 -20.41
C ARG A 336 -4.13 9.84 -21.93
N ALA A 337 -3.17 10.62 -22.43
CA ALA A 337 -2.87 10.69 -23.86
C ALA A 337 -2.33 9.37 -24.41
N ILE A 338 -1.50 8.65 -23.63
CA ILE A 338 -0.97 7.33 -24.00
C ILE A 338 -2.06 6.24 -23.92
N LEU A 339 -2.91 6.30 -22.91
CA LEU A 339 -3.95 5.30 -22.60
C LEU A 339 -5.35 5.93 -22.55
N PRO A 340 -5.89 6.41 -23.69
CA PRO A 340 -7.16 7.13 -23.73
C PRO A 340 -8.36 6.29 -23.29
N ASN A 341 -8.32 4.98 -23.47
CA ASN A 341 -9.42 4.06 -23.19
C ASN A 341 -9.25 3.27 -21.86
N ALA A 342 -8.15 3.46 -21.15
CA ALA A 342 -7.92 2.78 -19.89
C ALA A 342 -8.61 3.51 -18.72
N LEU A 343 -9.16 2.75 -17.79
CA LEU A 343 -9.59 3.29 -16.50
C LEU A 343 -8.35 3.54 -15.65
N ILE A 344 -8.03 4.82 -15.39
CA ILE A 344 -6.95 5.20 -14.49
C ILE A 344 -7.59 5.53 -13.16
N THR A 345 -7.43 4.62 -12.18
CA THR A 345 -7.98 4.79 -10.83
C THR A 345 -6.86 5.17 -9.88
N LEU A 346 -6.79 6.45 -9.56
CA LEU A 346 -5.96 6.92 -8.45
C LEU A 346 -6.83 6.96 -7.20
N GLY A 347 -6.28 6.50 -6.10
CA GLY A 347 -7.03 6.41 -4.85
C GLY A 347 -6.19 6.77 -3.64
N TYR A 348 -6.89 7.12 -2.56
CA TYR A 348 -6.31 7.23 -1.23
C TYR A 348 -6.55 5.94 -0.46
N GLY A 349 -5.57 5.57 0.31
CA GLY A 349 -5.64 4.44 1.22
C GLY A 349 -4.46 4.43 2.18
N MET A 350 -4.59 3.65 3.22
CA MET A 350 -3.53 3.46 4.21
C MET A 350 -3.53 2.03 4.73
N THR A 351 -2.42 1.63 5.30
CA THR A 351 -2.26 0.27 5.83
C THR A 351 -3.34 -0.02 6.89
N GLU A 352 -3.62 0.95 7.74
CA GLU A 352 -4.59 0.86 8.83
C GLU A 352 -6.07 0.70 8.35
N LEU A 353 -6.33 0.95 7.06
CA LEU A 353 -7.63 0.70 6.40
C LEU A 353 -7.67 -0.61 5.59
N GLY A 354 -6.62 -1.42 5.66
CA GLY A 354 -6.50 -2.65 4.88
C GLY A 354 -6.28 -2.41 3.38
N GLY A 355 -6.10 -1.17 2.95
CA GLY A 355 -5.90 -0.79 1.56
C GLY A 355 -6.59 0.52 1.18
N ALA A 356 -7.36 0.51 0.09
CA ALA A 356 -7.99 1.69 -0.46
C ALA A 356 -9.25 2.11 0.33
N ALA A 357 -9.39 3.42 0.56
CA ALA A 357 -10.59 4.06 1.09
C ALA A 357 -11.38 4.81 0.01
N THR A 358 -10.69 5.31 -1.01
CA THR A 358 -11.31 6.05 -2.12
C THR A 358 -10.76 5.60 -3.47
N PHE A 359 -11.53 5.82 -4.53
CA PHE A 359 -11.07 5.70 -5.92
C PHE A 359 -11.70 6.76 -6.82
N GLN A 360 -10.93 7.19 -7.82
CA GLN A 360 -11.43 7.91 -8.98
C GLN A 360 -12.05 6.91 -9.97
N LEU A 361 -13.34 6.63 -9.86
CA LEU A 361 -14.04 5.66 -10.73
C LEU A 361 -14.68 6.27 -11.97
N VAL A 362 -14.87 7.59 -11.97
CA VAL A 362 -15.38 8.40 -13.07
C VAL A 362 -14.48 9.61 -13.23
N GLU A 363 -14.65 10.41 -14.29
CA GLU A 363 -13.97 11.69 -14.44
C GLU A 363 -14.27 12.56 -13.21
N CYS A 364 -13.37 12.49 -12.25
CA CYS A 364 -13.33 13.37 -11.09
C CYS A 364 -12.41 14.54 -11.41
N GLU A 365 -12.53 15.64 -10.67
CA GLU A 365 -11.53 16.70 -10.74
C GLU A 365 -10.14 16.12 -10.49
N GLN A 366 -9.19 16.47 -11.34
CA GLN A 366 -7.91 15.78 -11.52
C GLN A 366 -7.01 15.74 -10.29
N ASN A 367 -7.29 16.56 -9.26
CA ASN A 367 -6.52 16.61 -8.01
C ASN A 367 -7.19 15.87 -6.84
N SER A 368 -8.39 15.29 -7.04
CA SER A 368 -9.06 14.55 -5.98
C SER A 368 -8.49 13.14 -5.84
N CYS A 369 -8.63 12.56 -4.67
CA CYS A 369 -8.39 11.14 -4.44
C CYS A 369 -9.62 10.28 -4.79
N GLY A 370 -10.63 10.86 -5.45
CA GLY A 370 -11.90 10.21 -5.73
C GLY A 370 -12.86 10.23 -4.55
N LYS A 371 -13.87 9.37 -4.61
CA LYS A 371 -14.93 9.27 -3.59
C LYS A 371 -14.72 8.04 -2.71
N PRO A 372 -15.25 8.05 -1.46
CA PRO A 372 -15.23 6.87 -0.61
C PRO A 372 -15.84 5.66 -1.33
N ILE A 373 -15.17 4.52 -1.23
CA ILE A 373 -15.67 3.26 -1.80
C ILE A 373 -16.79 2.69 -0.93
N TYR A 374 -17.47 1.65 -1.43
CA TYR A 374 -18.57 1.01 -0.70
C TYR A 374 -18.17 0.56 0.71
N GLY A 375 -19.02 0.93 1.69
CA GLY A 375 -18.84 0.60 3.10
C GLY A 375 -17.80 1.50 3.82
N VAL A 376 -17.29 2.54 3.16
CA VAL A 376 -16.40 3.52 3.78
C VAL A 376 -17.15 4.82 4.04
N SER A 377 -17.06 5.31 5.27
CA SER A 377 -17.55 6.63 5.67
C SER A 377 -16.40 7.57 5.98
N CYS A 378 -16.59 8.85 5.70
CA CYS A 378 -15.63 9.91 5.90
C CYS A 378 -16.24 11.08 6.65
N LYS A 379 -15.54 11.62 7.65
CA LYS A 379 -15.80 12.92 8.27
C LYS A 379 -14.53 13.77 8.28
N ILE A 380 -14.70 15.08 8.23
CA ILE A 380 -13.60 16.04 8.41
C ILE A 380 -13.75 16.67 9.79
N LEU A 381 -12.69 16.66 10.59
CA LEU A 381 -12.66 17.25 11.92
C LEU A 381 -11.83 18.53 11.95
N ASP A 382 -12.36 19.56 12.56
CA ASP A 382 -11.58 20.73 12.93
C ASP A 382 -10.54 20.35 13.99
N THR A 383 -9.27 20.52 13.65
CA THR A 383 -8.16 20.13 14.53
C THR A 383 -8.04 20.94 15.81
N SER A 384 -8.74 22.10 15.91
CA SER A 384 -8.72 23.00 17.07
C SER A 384 -9.90 22.77 18.01
N THR A 385 -11.09 22.51 17.44
CA THR A 385 -12.35 22.40 18.21
C THR A 385 -12.85 20.96 18.34
N GLY A 386 -12.34 20.04 17.50
CA GLY A 386 -12.86 18.67 17.38
C GLY A 386 -14.24 18.60 16.72
N GLY A 387 -14.74 19.72 16.19
CA GLY A 387 -16.05 19.77 15.51
C GLY A 387 -15.99 19.16 14.12
N ILE A 388 -17.13 18.56 13.66
CA ILE A 388 -17.24 18.03 12.28
C ILE A 388 -17.44 19.20 11.31
N LEU A 389 -16.67 19.25 10.23
CA LEU A 389 -16.67 20.29 9.20
C LEU A 389 -17.53 19.92 8.00
N GLY A 390 -17.95 20.91 7.23
CA GLY A 390 -18.73 20.79 6.01
C GLY A 390 -17.88 20.70 4.74
N ALA A 391 -18.57 20.66 3.59
CA ALA A 391 -17.91 20.63 2.28
C ALA A 391 -17.04 21.88 2.04
N GLY A 392 -15.80 21.69 1.59
CA GLY A 392 -14.83 22.75 1.31
C GLY A 392 -14.05 23.23 2.54
N GLU A 393 -14.40 22.81 3.73
CA GLU A 393 -13.69 23.15 4.96
C GLU A 393 -12.55 22.15 5.23
N VAL A 394 -11.36 22.66 5.56
CA VAL A 394 -10.13 21.88 5.71
C VAL A 394 -9.95 21.45 7.16
N GLY A 395 -9.75 20.17 7.39
CA GLY A 395 -9.50 19.58 8.71
C GLY A 395 -8.88 18.20 8.62
N GLU A 396 -8.83 17.47 9.75
CA GLU A 396 -8.37 16.09 9.77
C GLU A 396 -9.40 15.15 9.13
N ILE A 397 -8.93 14.29 8.23
CA ILE A 397 -9.78 13.28 7.60
C ILE A 397 -9.87 12.06 8.52
N CYS A 398 -11.09 11.71 8.93
CA CYS A 398 -11.35 10.51 9.72
C CYS A 398 -12.18 9.52 8.92
N TRP A 399 -11.83 8.25 9.03
CA TRP A 399 -12.43 7.16 8.29
C TRP A 399 -13.14 6.18 9.18
N LYS A 400 -14.27 5.66 8.73
CA LYS A 400 -14.95 4.53 9.35
C LYS A 400 -15.24 3.49 8.30
N SER A 401 -14.80 2.25 8.54
CA SER A 401 -14.94 1.14 7.59
C SER A 401 -14.85 -0.19 8.33
N PRO A 402 -15.55 -1.23 7.87
CA PRO A 402 -15.36 -2.58 8.39
C PRO A 402 -13.96 -3.16 8.08
N CYS A 403 -13.15 -2.46 7.25
CA CYS A 403 -11.76 -2.82 6.95
C CYS A 403 -10.74 -2.12 7.84
N VAL A 404 -11.15 -1.28 8.79
CA VAL A 404 -10.25 -0.70 9.79
C VAL A 404 -9.51 -1.82 10.50
N MET A 405 -8.22 -1.66 10.68
CA MET A 405 -7.35 -2.62 11.37
C MET A 405 -7.89 -3.02 12.73
N LYS A 406 -7.52 -4.20 13.21
CA LYS A 406 -7.77 -4.60 14.60
C LYS A 406 -7.02 -3.71 15.59
N GLY A 407 -5.81 -3.31 15.24
CA GLY A 407 -4.94 -2.43 16.03
C GLY A 407 -3.49 -2.55 15.61
N TYR A 408 -2.63 -1.83 16.32
CA TYR A 408 -1.18 -2.01 16.23
C TYR A 408 -0.72 -3.17 17.11
N ARG A 409 0.03 -4.08 16.54
CA ARG A 409 0.57 -5.26 17.25
C ARG A 409 1.37 -4.86 18.47
N ASN A 410 0.98 -5.37 19.64
CA ASN A 410 1.61 -5.07 20.94
C ASN A 410 1.63 -3.58 21.32
N ASN A 411 0.76 -2.75 20.77
CA ASN A 411 0.70 -1.31 21.06
C ASN A 411 -0.74 -0.80 21.19
N PRO A 412 -1.44 -1.15 22.28
CA PRO A 412 -2.82 -0.75 22.51
C PRO A 412 -2.97 0.77 22.75
N GLU A 413 -1.95 1.43 23.29
CA GLU A 413 -1.98 2.87 23.53
C GLU A 413 -2.05 3.64 22.21
N GLU A 414 -1.11 3.40 21.29
CA GLU A 414 -1.15 4.03 19.96
C GLU A 414 -2.38 3.60 19.13
N THR A 415 -2.94 2.43 19.40
CA THR A 415 -4.21 2.02 18.77
C THR A 415 -5.35 2.90 19.25
N ALA A 416 -5.45 3.14 20.55
CA ALA A 416 -6.46 4.02 21.16
C ALA A 416 -6.30 5.49 20.75
N ASP A 417 -5.07 5.93 20.45
CA ASP A 417 -4.79 7.29 19.96
C ASP A 417 -5.36 7.56 18.56
N ILE A 418 -5.51 6.52 17.73
CA ILE A 418 -5.93 6.70 16.34
C ILE A 418 -7.28 6.07 16.00
N ILE A 419 -7.83 5.20 16.83
CA ILE A 419 -9.20 4.66 16.69
C ILE A 419 -10.00 5.13 17.89
N ASP A 420 -10.95 6.06 17.65
CA ASP A 420 -11.78 6.59 18.71
C ASP A 420 -12.83 5.60 19.22
N ALA A 421 -13.51 5.95 20.33
CA ALA A 421 -14.52 5.08 20.95
C ALA A 421 -15.74 4.79 20.04
N GLU A 422 -15.96 5.60 19.01
CA GLU A 422 -17.01 5.42 18.01
C GLU A 422 -16.55 4.56 16.83
N GLY A 423 -15.26 4.16 16.79
CA GLY A 423 -14.63 3.36 15.73
C GLY A 423 -14.21 4.18 14.50
N TRP A 424 -14.00 5.48 14.64
CA TRP A 424 -13.39 6.30 13.61
C TRP A 424 -11.87 6.22 13.70
N LEU A 425 -11.24 5.98 12.55
CA LEU A 425 -9.80 6.01 12.37
C LEU A 425 -9.37 7.44 12.04
N HIS A 426 -8.57 8.04 12.90
CA HIS A 426 -7.89 9.31 12.70
C HIS A 426 -6.68 9.10 11.79
N SER A 427 -6.76 9.58 10.55
CA SER A 427 -5.71 9.32 9.56
C SER A 427 -4.42 10.11 9.79
N GLY A 428 -4.52 11.22 10.51
CA GLY A 428 -3.45 12.22 10.59
C GLY A 428 -3.19 12.96 9.28
N ASP A 429 -4.04 12.77 8.26
CA ASP A 429 -3.99 13.50 7.01
C ASP A 429 -4.99 14.66 7.04
N ILE A 430 -4.56 15.82 6.56
CA ILE A 430 -5.36 17.03 6.45
C ILE A 430 -5.95 17.12 5.05
N GLY A 431 -7.23 17.42 4.97
CA GLY A 431 -7.91 17.53 3.69
C GLY A 431 -9.35 18.02 3.82
N TYR A 432 -10.10 17.91 2.74
CA TYR A 432 -11.50 18.29 2.67
C TYR A 432 -12.23 17.44 1.64
N TYR A 433 -13.54 17.51 1.63
CA TYR A 433 -14.35 17.02 0.51
C TYR A 433 -15.12 18.16 -0.15
N ASP A 434 -15.38 18.04 -1.46
CA ASP A 434 -16.17 19.01 -2.20
C ASP A 434 -17.68 18.72 -2.11
N LYS A 435 -18.47 19.55 -2.78
CA LYS A 435 -19.94 19.42 -2.82
C LYS A 435 -20.41 18.10 -3.45
N ASP A 436 -19.55 17.45 -4.25
CA ASP A 436 -19.84 16.19 -4.92
C ASP A 436 -19.36 14.97 -4.11
N GLY A 437 -18.68 15.21 -2.99
CA GLY A 437 -18.13 14.17 -2.09
C GLY A 437 -16.78 13.62 -2.54
N SER A 438 -16.08 14.30 -3.44
CA SER A 438 -14.70 13.96 -3.80
C SER A 438 -13.74 14.44 -2.72
N ILE A 439 -12.79 13.59 -2.35
CA ILE A 439 -11.83 13.84 -1.27
C ILE A 439 -10.54 14.46 -1.84
N TYR A 440 -10.03 15.47 -1.15
CA TYR A 440 -8.79 16.17 -1.46
C TYR A 440 -7.86 16.12 -0.27
N ILE A 441 -6.66 15.55 -0.46
CA ILE A 441 -5.61 15.54 0.56
C ILE A 441 -4.78 16.81 0.39
N VAL A 442 -4.64 17.58 1.45
CA VAL A 442 -3.80 18.78 1.48
C VAL A 442 -2.39 18.42 1.92
N ASP A 443 -2.23 17.76 3.09
CA ASP A 443 -0.96 17.26 3.60
C ASP A 443 -1.17 16.38 4.85
N ARG A 444 -0.08 15.92 5.47
CA ARG A 444 -0.13 15.26 6.78
C ARG A 444 -0.06 16.27 7.92
N SER A 445 -0.90 16.11 8.92
CA SER A 445 -0.93 16.99 10.10
C SER A 445 0.45 17.14 10.77
N LYS A 446 1.21 16.05 10.89
CA LYS A 446 2.55 16.02 11.48
C LYS A 446 3.65 16.58 10.57
N GLU A 447 3.37 16.77 9.28
CA GLU A 447 4.32 17.30 8.29
C GLU A 447 4.07 18.77 8.00
N MET A 448 2.90 19.31 8.39
CA MET A 448 2.60 20.74 8.28
C MET A 448 3.64 21.59 9.00
N ILE A 449 4.24 22.52 8.26
CA ILE A 449 5.26 23.43 8.78
C ILE A 449 4.56 24.58 9.49
N LYS A 450 4.86 24.76 10.78
CA LYS A 450 4.25 25.82 11.61
C LYS A 450 5.09 27.08 11.54
N CYS A 451 4.78 27.99 10.61
CA CYS A 451 5.53 29.22 10.41
C CYS A 451 4.65 30.44 10.74
N ARG A 452 5.03 31.24 11.75
CA ARG A 452 4.34 32.49 12.15
C ARG A 452 2.83 32.33 12.34
N GLY A 453 2.40 31.25 13.00
CA GLY A 453 0.98 30.95 13.21
C GLY A 453 0.24 30.39 12.00
N ASN A 454 0.91 30.20 10.87
CA ASN A 454 0.33 29.55 9.68
C ASN A 454 0.80 28.09 9.61
N GLN A 455 -0.08 27.24 9.10
CA GLN A 455 0.25 25.86 8.73
C GLN A 455 0.53 25.83 7.22
N ILE A 456 1.75 25.45 6.85
CA ILE A 456 2.20 25.40 5.46
C ILE A 456 2.35 23.94 5.05
N ALA A 457 1.64 23.52 4.01
CA ALA A 457 1.73 22.19 3.47
C ALA A 457 3.04 22.04 2.65
N PRO A 458 3.97 21.14 3.02
CA PRO A 458 5.14 20.85 2.20
C PRO A 458 4.81 20.48 0.77
N ALA A 459 3.76 19.68 0.56
CA ALA A 459 3.33 19.23 -0.76
C ALA A 459 2.94 20.38 -1.71
N GLU A 460 2.37 21.48 -1.20
CA GLU A 460 2.07 22.67 -1.99
C GLU A 460 3.35 23.28 -2.59
N LEU A 461 4.37 23.45 -1.76
CA LEU A 461 5.66 24.02 -2.18
C LEU A 461 6.44 23.07 -3.09
N GLU A 462 6.44 21.78 -2.76
CA GLU A 462 7.04 20.72 -3.57
C GLU A 462 6.41 20.67 -4.98
N GLY A 463 5.09 20.77 -5.07
CA GLY A 463 4.38 20.81 -6.35
C GLY A 463 4.76 22.02 -7.23
N ILE A 464 5.13 23.15 -6.63
CA ILE A 464 5.64 24.32 -7.36
C ILE A 464 7.08 24.06 -7.83
N ILE A 465 7.95 23.59 -6.92
CA ILE A 465 9.38 23.37 -7.20
C ILE A 465 9.56 22.30 -8.29
N ALA A 466 8.76 21.24 -8.26
CA ALA A 466 8.83 20.15 -9.23
C ALA A 466 8.53 20.58 -10.68
N ARG A 467 7.87 21.74 -10.90
CA ARG A 467 7.62 22.29 -12.24
C ARG A 467 8.88 22.92 -12.88
N HIS A 468 9.93 23.15 -12.08
CA HIS A 468 11.16 23.71 -12.63
C HIS A 468 11.88 22.67 -13.48
N PRO A 469 12.23 22.97 -14.77
CA PRO A 469 12.78 21.96 -15.70
C PRO A 469 14.13 21.37 -15.26
N GLY A 470 14.89 22.11 -14.47
CA GLY A 470 16.17 21.67 -13.92
C GLY A 470 16.07 20.88 -12.61
N VAL A 471 14.87 20.67 -12.07
CA VAL A 471 14.64 19.89 -10.85
C VAL A 471 14.27 18.45 -11.23
N GLN A 472 14.94 17.50 -10.61
CA GLN A 472 14.63 16.08 -10.74
C GLN A 472 13.71 15.61 -9.63
N ASP A 473 13.99 16.03 -8.38
CA ASP A 473 13.22 15.66 -7.19
C ASP A 473 13.34 16.75 -6.13
N CYS A 474 12.36 16.85 -5.24
CA CYS A 474 12.38 17.82 -4.15
C CYS A 474 11.59 17.35 -2.94
N ALA A 475 11.95 17.87 -1.76
CA ALA A 475 11.20 17.70 -0.53
C ALA A 475 11.32 18.98 0.32
N VAL A 476 10.22 19.40 0.95
CA VAL A 476 10.19 20.58 1.82
C VAL A 476 9.97 20.13 3.26
N VAL A 477 10.73 20.70 4.19
CA VAL A 477 10.60 20.44 5.63
C VAL A 477 10.73 21.73 6.43
N GLY A 478 10.17 21.75 7.65
CA GLY A 478 10.34 22.84 8.59
C GLY A 478 11.69 22.77 9.29
N LYS A 479 12.48 23.86 9.21
CA LYS A 479 13.67 24.09 10.05
C LYS A 479 13.22 24.84 11.30
N PRO A 480 13.49 24.34 12.51
CA PRO A 480 13.18 25.06 13.74
C PRO A 480 13.81 26.47 13.75
N ASP A 481 13.03 27.47 14.17
CA ASP A 481 13.43 28.87 14.25
C ASP A 481 12.89 29.51 15.54
N LYS A 482 13.69 30.36 16.16
CA LYS A 482 13.34 31.00 17.45
C LYS A 482 12.21 32.02 17.34
N ILE A 483 12.02 32.62 16.16
CA ILE A 483 11.05 33.71 15.93
C ILE A 483 9.84 33.15 15.17
N ASP A 484 10.09 32.37 14.12
CA ASP A 484 9.06 31.91 13.19
C ASP A 484 8.44 30.55 13.60
N VAL A 485 8.93 29.93 14.66
CA VAL A 485 8.71 28.56 15.14
C VAL A 485 9.37 27.56 14.19
N GLU A 486 9.02 27.57 12.90
CA GLU A 486 9.69 26.83 11.83
C GLU A 486 9.78 27.69 10.57
N ARG A 487 10.81 27.43 9.74
CA ARG A 487 10.96 28.04 8.41
C ARG A 487 10.97 26.97 7.34
N PRO A 488 10.16 27.07 6.28
CA PRO A 488 10.21 26.14 5.17
C PRO A 488 11.58 26.14 4.48
N VAL A 489 12.20 24.95 4.37
CA VAL A 489 13.44 24.69 3.65
C VAL A 489 13.17 23.66 2.57
N ALA A 490 13.57 23.93 1.33
CA ALA A 490 13.50 22.97 0.25
C ALA A 490 14.83 22.21 0.10
N PHE A 491 14.76 20.88 0.04
CA PHE A 491 15.84 20.02 -0.45
C PHE A 491 15.56 19.70 -1.91
N VAL A 492 16.53 19.93 -2.80
CA VAL A 492 16.35 19.83 -4.24
C VAL A 492 17.43 18.96 -4.85
N VAL A 493 17.03 18.00 -5.68
CA VAL A 493 17.92 17.21 -6.54
C VAL A 493 17.87 17.79 -7.95
N ARG A 494 19.03 18.13 -8.50
CA ARG A 494 19.14 18.67 -9.86
C ARG A 494 18.96 17.57 -10.90
N ARG A 495 18.35 17.90 -12.02
CA ARG A 495 18.19 16.97 -13.15
C ARG A 495 19.50 16.90 -13.96
N GLY A 496 20.11 15.72 -14.00
CA GLY A 496 21.37 15.47 -14.72
C GLY A 496 22.51 16.34 -14.20
N ASN A 497 23.50 16.64 -15.05
CA ASN A 497 24.63 17.52 -14.71
C ASN A 497 24.29 19.01 -14.80
N SER A 498 23.02 19.39 -14.65
CA SER A 498 22.59 20.79 -14.71
C SER A 498 23.10 21.54 -13.46
N THR A 499 24.25 22.20 -13.58
CA THR A 499 24.78 23.11 -12.55
C THR A 499 24.09 24.47 -12.55
N THR A 500 23.12 24.70 -13.45
CA THR A 500 22.51 26.01 -13.71
C THR A 500 21.37 26.37 -12.74
N VAL A 501 20.76 25.39 -12.07
CA VAL A 501 19.67 25.68 -11.12
C VAL A 501 20.25 26.26 -9.84
N THR A 502 19.87 27.48 -9.51
CA THR A 502 20.33 28.21 -8.33
C THR A 502 19.28 28.22 -7.21
N GLU A 503 19.71 28.50 -5.98
CA GLU A 503 18.83 28.70 -4.84
C GLU A 503 17.84 29.82 -5.10
N ASP A 504 18.32 30.97 -5.61
CA ASP A 504 17.50 32.15 -5.89
C ASP A 504 16.40 31.86 -6.91
N GLU A 505 16.67 31.09 -7.96
CA GLU A 505 15.65 30.70 -8.94
C GLU A 505 14.51 29.91 -8.30
N ILE A 506 14.81 28.95 -7.45
CA ILE A 506 13.78 28.17 -6.75
C ILE A 506 13.02 29.02 -5.75
N VAL A 507 13.71 29.85 -4.97
CA VAL A 507 13.07 30.78 -4.01
C VAL A 507 12.14 31.75 -4.73
N GLN A 508 12.58 32.35 -5.85
CA GLN A 508 11.77 33.27 -6.66
C GLN A 508 10.59 32.56 -7.32
N LEU A 509 10.78 31.34 -7.84
CA LEU A 509 9.72 30.53 -8.40
C LEU A 509 8.60 30.31 -7.38
N VAL A 510 8.94 29.86 -6.17
CA VAL A 510 7.98 29.67 -5.10
C VAL A 510 7.34 31.01 -4.72
N ALA A 511 8.14 32.05 -4.49
CA ALA A 511 7.65 33.38 -4.10
C ALA A 511 6.65 33.99 -5.10
N SER A 512 6.78 33.67 -6.39
CA SER A 512 5.88 34.16 -7.43
C SER A 512 4.50 33.49 -7.41
N GLN A 513 4.36 32.33 -6.74
CA GLN A 513 3.14 31.50 -6.78
C GLN A 513 2.43 31.35 -5.44
N VAL A 514 3.08 31.76 -4.33
CA VAL A 514 2.48 31.68 -3.00
C VAL A 514 2.50 33.01 -2.28
N SER A 515 1.62 33.18 -1.28
CA SER A 515 1.64 34.36 -0.43
C SER A 515 2.97 34.44 0.36
N GLU A 516 3.35 35.65 0.79
CA GLU A 516 4.57 35.89 1.56
C GLU A 516 4.72 34.96 2.77
N ARG A 517 3.60 34.54 3.36
CA ARG A 517 3.55 33.66 4.52
C ARG A 517 4.07 32.24 4.25
N LYS A 518 3.99 31.78 3.01
CA LYS A 518 4.33 30.40 2.59
C LYS A 518 5.69 30.29 1.88
N GLN A 519 6.44 31.40 1.75
CA GLN A 519 7.72 31.41 1.05
C GLN A 519 8.80 30.57 1.75
N LEU A 520 9.80 30.14 0.99
CA LEU A 520 10.96 29.35 1.45
C LEU A 520 11.92 30.20 2.31
N ARG A 521 11.46 30.60 3.50
CA ARG A 521 12.25 31.48 4.40
C ARG A 521 13.50 30.80 4.97
N GLY A 522 13.59 29.49 4.91
CA GLY A 522 14.77 28.70 5.29
C GLY A 522 15.73 28.42 4.15
N GLY A 523 15.38 28.85 2.91
CA GLY A 523 16.19 28.71 1.70
C GLY A 523 16.12 27.32 1.07
N VAL A 524 17.12 27.01 0.24
CA VAL A 524 17.22 25.75 -0.51
C VAL A 524 18.52 25.02 -0.13
N ARG A 525 18.48 23.69 -0.17
CA ARG A 525 19.66 22.82 -0.04
C ARG A 525 19.69 21.86 -1.21
N PHE A 526 20.77 21.81 -1.95
CA PHE A 526 20.96 20.86 -3.02
C PHE A 526 21.56 19.55 -2.49
N LEU A 527 21.01 18.43 -2.96
CA LEU A 527 21.49 17.08 -2.67
C LEU A 527 21.71 16.32 -3.98
N ASP A 528 22.61 15.33 -3.95
CA ASP A 528 22.79 14.39 -5.07
C ASP A 528 21.58 13.43 -5.19
N ALA A 529 20.97 13.04 -4.07
CA ALA A 529 19.75 12.25 -4.00
C ALA A 529 18.99 12.55 -2.70
N LEU A 530 17.64 12.49 -2.74
CA LEU A 530 16.84 12.53 -1.52
C LEU A 530 16.95 11.21 -0.75
N PRO A 531 17.00 11.27 0.59
CA PRO A 531 16.81 10.09 1.41
C PRO A 531 15.34 9.64 1.28
N VAL A 532 15.11 8.48 0.68
CA VAL A 532 13.78 7.95 0.44
C VAL A 532 13.56 6.63 1.20
N SER A 533 12.30 6.31 1.46
CA SER A 533 11.86 5.00 1.93
C SER A 533 11.91 3.98 0.77
N PRO A 534 11.80 2.67 1.03
CA PRO A 534 11.66 1.67 -0.03
C PRO A 534 10.48 1.92 -0.99
N SER A 535 9.45 2.65 -0.53
CA SER A 535 8.32 3.07 -1.38
C SER A 535 8.59 4.34 -2.21
N GLY A 536 9.81 4.89 -2.17
CA GLY A 536 10.17 6.11 -2.86
C GLY A 536 9.71 7.41 -2.19
N LYS A 537 9.14 7.35 -0.98
CA LYS A 537 8.71 8.55 -0.23
C LYS A 537 9.90 9.22 0.47
N PRO A 538 10.03 10.57 0.44
CA PRO A 538 11.07 11.27 1.16
C PRO A 538 11.05 10.98 2.67
N LYS A 539 12.19 10.63 3.24
CA LYS A 539 12.38 10.45 4.70
C LYS A 539 12.56 11.83 5.35
N ARG A 540 11.46 12.58 5.53
CA ARG A 540 11.48 13.96 6.05
C ARG A 540 12.16 14.10 7.41
N ALA A 541 12.05 13.08 8.27
CA ALA A 541 12.76 13.05 9.55
C ALA A 541 14.29 13.10 9.37
N VAL A 542 14.83 12.43 8.36
CA VAL A 542 16.26 12.48 8.03
C VAL A 542 16.65 13.88 7.55
N LEU A 543 15.85 14.48 6.68
CA LEU A 543 16.07 15.84 6.17
C LEU A 543 15.99 16.88 7.30
N ARG A 544 15.03 16.77 8.22
CA ARG A 544 14.95 17.62 9.43
C ARG A 544 16.20 17.48 10.30
N ASN A 545 16.68 16.25 10.52
CA ASN A 545 17.90 16.00 11.30
C ASN A 545 19.14 16.58 10.64
N MET A 546 19.20 16.66 9.30
CA MET A 546 20.29 17.37 8.59
C MET A 546 20.28 18.86 8.93
N LEU A 547 19.10 19.50 8.96
CA LEU A 547 18.96 20.92 9.32
C LEU A 547 19.27 21.21 10.81
N LEU A 548 19.00 20.26 11.71
CA LEU A 548 19.33 20.39 13.14
C LEU A 548 20.85 20.39 13.38
N LYS A 549 21.63 19.78 12.51
CA LYS A 549 23.09 19.80 12.58
C LYS A 549 23.72 21.11 12.07
N GLU A 550 22.92 21.95 11.40
CA GLU A 550 23.32 23.28 10.95
C GLU A 550 23.11 24.37 12.03
N ILE A 551 22.44 24.05 13.15
CA ILE A 551 22.16 24.93 14.29
C ILE A 551 23.18 24.70 15.39
#